data_4b0f7be842295be8151b62b41b967dfc
#
_entry.id   4b0f7be842295be8151b62b41b967dfc
#
_cell.length_a   1.000
_cell.length_b   1.000
_cell.length_c   1.000
_cell.angle_alpha   90.00
_cell.angle_beta   90.00
_cell.angle_gamma   90.00
#
_symmetry.space_group_name_H-M   'P 1'
#
loop_
_entity.id
_entity.type
_entity.pdbx_description
1 polymer ?
#
loop_
_entity_poly.entity_id
_entity_poly.type
_entity_poly.pdbx_seq_one_letter_code
_entity_poly.pdbx_strand_id
1 'polypeptide(L)'
;RDAEIINLELIYSDLETVSKRLTKCEKLLKTNDKKNELEHEVLVKIKNELDQGNLINVNDFDEEGKIILKSYQLLSSKPTFYIANISDDGSSTKKLNDLEEFAKKSGSTVIPTSIKIEQEISLLDDEERNEYLELMEMDEPVLNKIIFKGYEILGLQTYFTAGPQEIRAWTIKSNATAPNAAGVIHTDFERGFIKAEVIAFNDYIECNGEAGAKEKGKLRLEGKEYIVKDGDVIHFKFNV
;
A
#
# COMPACT_ATOMS: atom_id res chain seq x y z
N ARG A 1 -18.01 -2.79 -17.83
CA ARG A 1 -19.34 -2.36 -17.39
C ARG A 1 -19.45 -2.32 -15.87
N ASP A 2 -19.28 -3.44 -15.14
CA ASP A 2 -19.50 -3.47 -13.67
C ASP A 2 -18.48 -2.60 -12.93
N ALA A 3 -17.20 -2.67 -13.30
CA ALA A 3 -16.17 -1.80 -12.75
C ALA A 3 -16.44 -0.31 -13.04
N GLU A 4 -16.96 0.03 -14.22
CA GLU A 4 -17.35 1.40 -14.58
C GLU A 4 -18.50 1.90 -13.71
N ILE A 5 -19.50 1.05 -13.47
CA ILE A 5 -20.65 1.39 -12.60
C ILE A 5 -20.17 1.68 -11.19
N ILE A 6 -19.33 0.81 -10.63
CA ILE A 6 -18.76 1.01 -9.27
C ILE A 6 -17.94 2.31 -9.22
N ASN A 7 -17.09 2.58 -10.20
CA ASN A 7 -16.33 3.83 -10.23
C ASN A 7 -17.24 5.05 -10.28
N LEU A 8 -18.33 5.01 -11.08
CA LEU A 8 -19.32 6.09 -11.11
C LEU A 8 -20.03 6.26 -9.76
N GLU A 9 -20.36 5.19 -9.06
CA GLU A 9 -20.96 5.27 -7.72
C GLU A 9 -20.03 5.95 -6.72
N LEU A 10 -18.71 5.61 -6.75
CA LEU A 10 -17.70 6.28 -5.93
C LEU A 10 -17.59 7.77 -6.27
N ILE A 11 -17.57 8.12 -7.57
CA ILE A 11 -17.53 9.48 -8.07
C ILE A 11 -18.77 10.28 -7.61
N TYR A 12 -19.97 9.72 -7.72
CA TYR A 12 -21.21 10.40 -7.28
C TYR A 12 -21.22 10.64 -5.77
N SER A 13 -20.76 9.68 -4.98
CA SER A 13 -20.60 9.83 -3.52
C SER A 13 -19.66 10.99 -3.17
N ASP A 14 -18.52 11.07 -3.87
CA ASP A 14 -17.55 12.13 -3.67
C ASP A 14 -18.07 13.48 -4.16
N LEU A 15 -18.78 13.53 -5.29
CA LEU A 15 -19.42 14.75 -5.81
C LEU A 15 -20.38 15.38 -4.80
N GLU A 16 -21.15 14.57 -4.10
CA GLU A 16 -22.05 15.06 -3.04
C GLU A 16 -21.24 15.71 -1.91
N THR A 17 -20.16 15.05 -1.47
CA THR A 17 -19.28 15.52 -0.41
C THR A 17 -18.60 16.84 -0.81
N VAL A 18 -18.00 16.88 -2.00
CA VAL A 18 -17.27 18.03 -2.54
C VAL A 18 -18.22 19.22 -2.76
N SER A 19 -19.42 19.00 -3.31
CA SER A 19 -20.40 20.06 -3.56
C SER A 19 -20.87 20.73 -2.26
N LYS A 20 -21.15 19.93 -1.23
CA LYS A 20 -21.51 20.46 0.11
C LYS A 20 -20.38 21.28 0.70
N ARG A 21 -19.13 20.85 0.52
CA ARG A 21 -17.97 21.55 1.07
C ARG A 21 -17.68 22.82 0.28
N LEU A 22 -17.77 22.77 -1.04
CA LEU A 22 -17.58 23.92 -1.92
C LEU A 22 -18.53 25.06 -1.54
N THR A 23 -19.83 24.75 -1.35
CA THR A 23 -20.84 25.75 -0.91
C THR A 23 -20.49 26.39 0.43
N LYS A 24 -19.86 25.66 1.35
CA LYS A 24 -19.37 26.21 2.63
C LYS A 24 -18.13 27.09 2.43
N CYS A 25 -17.19 26.62 1.61
CA CYS A 25 -15.97 27.33 1.32
C CYS A 25 -16.23 28.67 0.62
N GLU A 26 -17.17 28.74 -0.34
CA GLU A 26 -17.59 29.97 -1.02
C GLU A 26 -18.05 31.06 -0.04
N LYS A 27 -18.73 30.68 1.06
CA LYS A 27 -19.12 31.63 2.11
C LYS A 27 -17.94 32.19 2.89
N LEU A 28 -16.87 31.36 3.03
CA LEU A 28 -15.66 31.74 3.75
C LEU A 28 -14.69 32.58 2.90
N LEU A 29 -14.80 32.56 1.57
CA LEU A 29 -14.00 33.46 0.69
C LEU A 29 -14.18 34.94 1.01
N LYS A 30 -15.31 35.32 1.62
CA LYS A 30 -15.55 36.70 2.06
C LYS A 30 -14.58 37.19 3.15
N THR A 31 -13.82 36.27 3.75
CA THR A 31 -12.84 36.60 4.81
C THR A 31 -11.47 36.96 4.28
N ASN A 32 -11.23 36.88 2.97
CA ASN A 32 -9.92 37.08 2.30
C ASN A 32 -8.77 36.30 2.94
N ASP A 33 -9.05 35.08 3.40
CA ASP A 33 -8.04 34.17 3.94
C ASP A 33 -7.48 33.32 2.81
N LYS A 34 -6.17 33.41 2.55
CA LYS A 34 -5.46 32.63 1.51
C LYS A 34 -5.67 31.13 1.63
N LYS A 35 -5.84 30.62 2.84
CA LYS A 35 -6.11 29.20 3.06
C LYS A 35 -7.48 28.79 2.50
N ASN A 36 -8.49 29.65 2.66
CA ASN A 36 -9.82 29.41 2.11
C ASN A 36 -9.82 29.53 0.58
N GLU A 37 -9.02 30.44 0.02
CA GLU A 37 -8.86 30.59 -1.43
C GLU A 37 -8.25 29.34 -2.03
N LEU A 38 -7.14 28.83 -1.47
CA LEU A 38 -6.50 27.61 -1.92
C LEU A 38 -7.42 26.38 -1.81
N GLU A 39 -8.12 26.25 -0.66
CA GLU A 39 -9.09 25.17 -0.47
C GLU A 39 -10.19 25.22 -1.54
N HIS A 40 -10.67 26.40 -1.88
CA HIS A 40 -11.67 26.59 -2.92
C HIS A 40 -11.16 26.16 -4.29
N GLU A 41 -9.96 26.60 -4.69
CA GLU A 41 -9.33 26.23 -5.96
C GLU A 41 -9.19 24.72 -6.09
N VAL A 42 -8.70 24.04 -5.04
CA VAL A 42 -8.57 22.59 -5.00
C VAL A 42 -9.93 21.90 -5.13
N LEU A 43 -10.96 22.38 -4.42
CA LEU A 43 -12.30 21.81 -4.49
C LEU A 43 -12.95 21.98 -5.87
N VAL A 44 -12.74 23.14 -6.52
CA VAL A 44 -13.24 23.39 -7.89
C VAL A 44 -12.57 22.42 -8.87
N LYS A 45 -11.25 22.24 -8.77
CA LYS A 45 -10.51 21.30 -9.60
C LYS A 45 -11.01 19.87 -9.41
N ILE A 46 -11.17 19.42 -8.17
CA ILE A 46 -11.73 18.10 -7.84
C ILE A 46 -13.14 17.95 -8.45
N LYS A 47 -14.01 18.92 -8.24
CA LYS A 47 -15.37 18.89 -8.76
C LYS A 47 -15.40 18.75 -10.28
N ASN A 48 -14.57 19.49 -10.99
CA ASN A 48 -14.50 19.43 -12.45
C ASN A 48 -14.09 18.03 -12.97
N GLU A 49 -13.14 17.37 -12.32
CA GLU A 49 -12.77 16.00 -12.68
C GLU A 49 -13.91 15.01 -12.43
N LEU A 50 -14.55 15.10 -11.26
CA LEU A 50 -15.66 14.24 -10.91
C LEU A 50 -16.90 14.46 -11.82
N ASP A 51 -17.20 15.72 -12.21
CA ASP A 51 -18.29 16.03 -13.14
C ASP A 51 -18.04 15.44 -14.54
N GLN A 52 -16.78 15.24 -14.93
CA GLN A 52 -16.39 14.57 -16.17
C GLN A 52 -16.40 13.03 -16.06
N GLY A 53 -16.67 12.49 -14.86
CA GLY A 53 -16.63 11.06 -14.60
C GLY A 53 -15.23 10.49 -14.42
N ASN A 54 -14.25 11.34 -14.11
CA ASN A 54 -12.86 10.92 -13.88
C ASN A 54 -12.62 10.61 -12.39
N LEU A 55 -11.79 9.58 -12.12
CA LEU A 55 -11.22 9.36 -10.80
C LEU A 55 -10.16 10.45 -10.53
N ILE A 56 -9.97 10.80 -9.27
CA ILE A 56 -9.03 11.85 -8.87
C ILE A 56 -7.60 11.28 -8.85
N ASN A 57 -6.74 11.83 -9.70
CA ASN A 57 -5.31 11.54 -9.64
C ASN A 57 -4.61 12.51 -8.67
N VAL A 58 -4.12 11.97 -7.55
CA VAL A 58 -3.43 12.75 -6.50
C VAL A 58 -2.20 13.49 -7.03
N ASN A 59 -1.54 12.96 -8.05
CA ASN A 59 -0.33 13.57 -8.63
C ASN A 59 -0.61 14.85 -9.44
N ASP A 60 -1.86 15.16 -9.75
CA ASP A 60 -2.25 16.38 -10.45
C ASP A 60 -2.31 17.61 -9.52
N PHE A 61 -2.04 17.40 -8.24
CA PHE A 61 -2.04 18.43 -7.20
C PHE A 61 -0.63 18.66 -6.67
N ASP A 62 -0.32 19.92 -6.32
CA ASP A 62 0.89 20.27 -5.58
C ASP A 62 0.84 19.76 -4.12
N GLU A 63 1.89 19.97 -3.34
CA GLU A 63 1.97 19.42 -1.98
C GLU A 63 0.89 20.00 -1.05
N GLU A 64 0.54 21.27 -1.19
CA GLU A 64 -0.53 21.89 -0.38
C GLU A 64 -1.91 21.35 -0.80
N GLY A 65 -2.15 21.20 -2.10
CA GLY A 65 -3.36 20.60 -2.65
C GLY A 65 -3.52 19.12 -2.24
N LYS A 66 -2.42 18.35 -2.21
CA LYS A 66 -2.43 16.96 -1.72
C LYS A 66 -2.84 16.86 -0.25
N ILE A 67 -2.39 17.81 0.60
CA ILE A 67 -2.78 17.86 2.01
C ILE A 67 -4.28 18.12 2.12
N ILE A 68 -4.80 19.08 1.35
CA ILE A 68 -6.23 19.41 1.32
C ILE A 68 -7.03 18.22 0.82
N LEU A 69 -6.66 17.62 -0.32
CA LEU A 69 -7.31 16.45 -0.91
C LEU A 69 -7.39 15.30 0.10
N LYS A 70 -6.28 15.00 0.78
CA LYS A 70 -6.20 13.95 1.79
C LYS A 70 -7.16 14.17 2.96
N SER A 71 -7.42 15.44 3.34
CA SER A 71 -8.34 15.77 4.44
C SER A 71 -9.80 15.40 4.15
N TYR A 72 -10.17 15.28 2.87
CA TYR A 72 -11.53 14.91 2.44
C TYR A 72 -11.75 13.40 2.37
N GLN A 73 -10.70 12.60 2.34
CA GLN A 73 -10.74 11.13 2.26
C GLN A 73 -11.64 10.61 1.13
N LEU A 74 -11.63 11.28 -0.01
CA LEU A 74 -12.45 10.94 -1.16
C LEU A 74 -12.17 9.50 -1.61
N LEU A 75 -13.23 8.78 -1.97
CA LEU A 75 -13.15 7.39 -2.42
C LEU A 75 -12.46 7.28 -3.79
N SER A 76 -12.80 8.19 -4.70
CA SER A 76 -12.24 8.27 -6.05
C SER A 76 -10.76 8.66 -6.11
N SER A 77 -10.19 9.17 -5.00
CA SER A 77 -8.77 9.53 -4.92
C SER A 77 -7.88 8.41 -4.34
N LYS A 78 -8.48 7.33 -3.86
CA LYS A 78 -7.74 6.20 -3.29
C LYS A 78 -7.15 5.33 -4.40
N PRO A 79 -5.90 4.87 -4.25
CA PRO A 79 -5.35 3.91 -5.19
C PRO A 79 -6.16 2.61 -5.16
N THR A 80 -6.44 2.05 -6.34
CA THR A 80 -7.29 0.87 -6.50
C THR A 80 -6.62 -0.19 -7.35
N PHE A 81 -6.97 -1.45 -7.12
CA PHE A 81 -6.73 -2.55 -8.03
C PHE A 81 -7.97 -3.44 -8.08
N TYR A 82 -8.09 -4.24 -9.13
CA TYR A 82 -9.24 -5.09 -9.35
C TYR A 82 -8.88 -6.55 -9.10
N ILE A 83 -9.74 -7.28 -8.39
CA ILE A 83 -9.67 -8.72 -8.25
C ILE A 83 -10.72 -9.30 -9.22
N ALA A 84 -10.26 -9.95 -10.28
CA ALA A 84 -11.13 -10.58 -11.26
C ALA A 84 -11.40 -12.02 -10.87
N ASN A 85 -12.60 -12.32 -10.36
CA ASN A 85 -13.01 -13.71 -10.13
C ASN A 85 -13.27 -14.39 -11.47
N ILE A 86 -12.42 -15.30 -11.86
CA ILE A 86 -12.47 -16.05 -13.11
C ILE A 86 -12.97 -17.48 -12.89
N SER A 87 -13.61 -18.03 -13.91
CA SER A 87 -14.00 -19.43 -13.94
C SER A 87 -12.85 -20.31 -14.48
N ASP A 88 -12.73 -21.51 -13.96
CA ASP A 88 -11.65 -22.46 -14.31
C ASP A 88 -11.80 -23.03 -15.72
N ASP A 89 -12.97 -22.86 -16.35
CA ASP A 89 -13.31 -23.36 -17.68
C ASP A 89 -12.84 -22.47 -18.84
N GLY A 90 -12.11 -21.39 -18.55
CA GLY A 90 -11.63 -20.42 -19.54
C GLY A 90 -12.72 -19.48 -20.12
N SER A 91 -13.98 -19.59 -19.68
CA SER A 91 -15.10 -18.76 -20.18
C SER A 91 -14.93 -17.28 -19.85
N SER A 92 -14.07 -16.94 -18.90
CA SER A 92 -13.83 -15.59 -18.40
C SER A 92 -12.80 -14.78 -19.19
N THR A 93 -12.06 -15.39 -20.13
CA THR A 93 -10.90 -14.77 -20.80
C THR A 93 -11.22 -13.43 -21.46
N LYS A 94 -12.33 -13.35 -22.20
CA LYS A 94 -12.72 -12.10 -22.87
C LYS A 94 -13.02 -10.99 -21.86
N LYS A 95 -13.75 -11.31 -20.79
CA LYS A 95 -14.11 -10.35 -19.75
C LYS A 95 -12.88 -9.89 -18.96
N LEU A 96 -11.91 -10.77 -18.78
CA LEU A 96 -10.64 -10.45 -18.14
C LEU A 96 -9.86 -9.44 -18.99
N ASN A 97 -9.69 -9.70 -20.29
CA ASN A 97 -9.01 -8.77 -21.21
C ASN A 97 -9.69 -7.39 -21.24
N ASP A 98 -11.03 -7.36 -21.32
CA ASP A 98 -11.79 -6.11 -21.28
C ASP A 98 -11.56 -5.33 -19.96
N LEU A 99 -11.44 -6.05 -18.83
CA LEU A 99 -11.16 -5.43 -17.53
C LEU A 99 -9.72 -4.94 -17.41
N GLU A 100 -8.76 -5.68 -17.96
CA GLU A 100 -7.34 -5.28 -18.00
C GLU A 100 -7.14 -4.00 -18.83
N GLU A 101 -7.79 -3.90 -20.00
CA GLU A 101 -7.78 -2.69 -20.80
C GLU A 101 -8.41 -1.50 -20.07
N PHE A 102 -9.50 -1.73 -19.38
CA PHE A 102 -10.15 -0.71 -18.56
C PHE A 102 -9.26 -0.25 -17.41
N ALA A 103 -8.68 -1.17 -16.64
CA ALA A 103 -7.81 -0.90 -15.51
C ALA A 103 -6.54 -0.13 -15.95
N LYS A 104 -5.97 -0.50 -17.09
CA LYS A 104 -4.78 0.17 -17.66
C LYS A 104 -5.02 1.66 -17.92
N LYS A 105 -6.23 2.06 -18.34
CA LYS A 105 -6.58 3.47 -18.57
C LYS A 105 -6.55 4.31 -17.28
N SER A 106 -6.89 3.70 -16.15
CA SER A 106 -6.86 4.34 -14.83
C SER A 106 -5.56 4.11 -14.05
N GLY A 107 -4.55 3.47 -14.67
CA GLY A 107 -3.30 3.12 -13.99
C GLY A 107 -3.46 2.04 -12.91
N SER A 108 -4.58 1.33 -12.92
CA SER A 108 -4.88 0.24 -11.98
C SER A 108 -4.38 -1.11 -12.49
N THR A 109 -4.21 -2.07 -11.59
CA THR A 109 -3.81 -3.45 -11.90
C THR A 109 -5.00 -4.38 -11.73
N VAL A 110 -5.04 -5.47 -12.50
CA VAL A 110 -5.99 -6.56 -12.33
C VAL A 110 -5.25 -7.80 -11.82
N ILE A 111 -5.81 -8.47 -10.83
CA ILE A 111 -5.33 -9.75 -10.33
C ILE A 111 -6.43 -10.78 -10.63
N PRO A 112 -6.22 -11.64 -11.64
CA PRO A 112 -7.14 -12.73 -11.91
C PRO A 112 -6.99 -13.80 -10.81
N THR A 113 -8.11 -14.31 -10.33
CA THR A 113 -8.14 -15.38 -9.34
C THR A 113 -9.40 -16.23 -9.49
N SER A 114 -9.29 -17.54 -9.25
CA SER A 114 -10.45 -18.39 -8.99
C SER A 114 -10.65 -18.47 -7.48
N ILE A 115 -11.68 -17.80 -6.97
CA ILE A 115 -12.00 -17.84 -5.53
C ILE A 115 -12.26 -19.28 -5.07
N LYS A 116 -12.77 -20.13 -5.94
CA LYS A 116 -13.00 -21.54 -5.64
C LYS A 116 -11.68 -22.28 -5.39
N ILE A 117 -10.68 -22.08 -6.26
CA ILE A 117 -9.34 -22.68 -6.10
C ILE A 117 -8.67 -22.15 -4.83
N GLU A 118 -8.74 -20.83 -4.57
CA GLU A 118 -8.19 -20.23 -3.35
C GLU A 118 -8.84 -20.80 -2.08
N GLN A 119 -10.14 -21.06 -2.12
CA GLN A 119 -10.85 -21.71 -1.01
C GLN A 119 -10.34 -23.16 -0.80
N GLU A 120 -10.17 -23.93 -1.87
CA GLU A 120 -9.63 -25.29 -1.79
C GLU A 120 -8.23 -25.27 -1.19
N ILE A 121 -7.34 -24.41 -1.68
CA ILE A 121 -5.95 -24.24 -1.19
C ILE A 121 -5.94 -23.86 0.32
N SER A 122 -6.87 -23.04 0.77
CA SER A 122 -6.93 -22.57 2.16
C SER A 122 -7.28 -23.65 3.17
N LEU A 123 -7.84 -24.76 2.71
CA LEU A 123 -8.24 -25.90 3.56
C LEU A 123 -7.15 -26.99 3.65
N LEU A 124 -6.13 -26.92 2.81
CA LEU A 124 -5.04 -27.88 2.75
C LEU A 124 -3.98 -27.61 3.83
N ASP A 125 -3.33 -28.67 4.32
CA ASP A 125 -2.13 -28.50 5.11
C ASP A 125 -0.93 -28.05 4.24
N ASP A 126 0.23 -27.81 4.84
CA ASP A 126 1.36 -27.24 4.12
C ASP A 126 1.95 -28.20 3.06
N GLU A 127 1.92 -29.54 3.29
CA GLU A 127 2.41 -30.53 2.35
C GLU A 127 1.45 -30.66 1.16
N GLU A 128 0.16 -30.85 1.44
CA GLU A 128 -0.90 -30.93 0.43
C GLU A 128 -1.00 -29.66 -0.40
N ARG A 129 -0.81 -28.49 0.23
CA ARG A 129 -0.81 -27.18 -0.44
C ARG A 129 0.32 -27.09 -1.47
N ASN A 130 1.53 -27.49 -1.10
CA ASN A 130 2.68 -27.43 -2.01
C ASN A 130 2.48 -28.37 -3.22
N GLU A 131 1.98 -29.59 -2.99
CA GLU A 131 1.67 -30.53 -4.08
C GLU A 131 0.57 -29.98 -5.00
N TYR A 132 -0.47 -29.34 -4.41
CA TYR A 132 -1.55 -28.74 -5.19
C TYR A 132 -1.07 -27.57 -6.04
N LEU A 133 -0.24 -26.67 -5.48
CA LEU A 133 0.34 -25.55 -6.21
C LEU A 133 1.22 -26.02 -7.35
N GLU A 134 2.05 -27.06 -7.15
CA GLU A 134 2.89 -27.64 -8.20
C GLU A 134 2.01 -28.24 -9.33
N LEU A 135 0.96 -28.99 -8.99
CA LEU A 135 0.01 -29.54 -9.95
C LEU A 135 -0.68 -28.46 -10.80
N MET A 136 -1.00 -27.32 -10.20
CA MET A 136 -1.66 -26.21 -10.86
C MET A 136 -0.69 -25.23 -11.54
N GLU A 137 0.60 -25.54 -11.56
CA GLU A 137 1.67 -24.65 -12.09
C GLU A 137 1.64 -23.25 -11.46
N MET A 138 1.33 -23.17 -10.16
CA MET A 138 1.28 -21.96 -9.38
C MET A 138 2.47 -21.86 -8.44
N ASP A 139 3.18 -20.72 -8.46
CA ASP A 139 4.31 -20.48 -7.54
C ASP A 139 3.84 -20.25 -6.09
N GLU A 140 2.69 -19.62 -5.94
CA GLU A 140 2.10 -19.26 -4.64
C GLU A 140 0.58 -19.05 -4.75
N PRO A 141 -0.17 -19.13 -3.61
CA PRO A 141 -1.58 -18.73 -3.57
C PRO A 141 -1.79 -17.29 -4.05
N VAL A 142 -2.86 -17.04 -4.81
CA VAL A 142 -3.16 -15.68 -5.30
C VAL A 142 -3.45 -14.72 -4.14
N LEU A 143 -3.90 -15.22 -2.99
CA LEU A 143 -4.06 -14.42 -1.77
C LEU A 143 -2.77 -13.66 -1.43
N ASN A 144 -1.59 -14.29 -1.55
CA ASN A 144 -0.32 -13.62 -1.32
C ASN A 144 -0.10 -12.45 -2.28
N LYS A 145 -0.39 -12.66 -3.57
CA LYS A 145 -0.29 -11.61 -4.60
C LYS A 145 -1.21 -10.42 -4.28
N ILE A 146 -2.42 -10.70 -3.76
CA ILE A 146 -3.38 -9.66 -3.33
C ILE A 146 -2.81 -8.87 -2.15
N ILE A 147 -2.23 -9.55 -1.16
CA ILE A 147 -1.60 -8.91 0.01
C ILE A 147 -0.42 -8.03 -0.44
N PHE A 148 0.49 -8.58 -1.23
CA PHE A 148 1.63 -7.82 -1.75
C PHE A 148 1.20 -6.59 -2.55
N LYS A 149 0.17 -6.74 -3.41
CA LYS A 149 -0.36 -5.60 -4.17
C LYS A 149 -0.99 -4.54 -3.26
N GLY A 150 -1.68 -4.95 -2.21
CA GLY A 150 -2.20 -4.04 -1.19
C GLY A 150 -1.09 -3.23 -0.51
N TYR A 151 0.00 -3.89 -0.11
CA TYR A 151 1.17 -3.23 0.46
C TYR A 151 1.83 -2.26 -0.54
N GLU A 152 2.02 -2.71 -1.79
CA GLU A 152 2.60 -1.89 -2.86
C GLU A 152 1.83 -0.59 -3.08
N ILE A 153 0.51 -0.67 -3.30
CA ILE A 153 -0.30 0.52 -3.61
C ILE A 153 -0.46 1.47 -2.41
N LEU A 154 -0.34 0.95 -1.19
CA LEU A 154 -0.34 1.76 0.03
C LEU A 154 1.05 2.34 0.34
N GLY A 155 2.06 2.00 -0.45
CA GLY A 155 3.45 2.37 -0.21
C GLY A 155 3.93 1.86 1.15
N LEU A 156 3.64 0.59 1.46
CA LEU A 156 4.02 -0.07 2.71
C LEU A 156 5.09 -1.12 2.44
N GLN A 157 5.89 -1.38 3.45
CA GLN A 157 6.87 -2.46 3.49
C GLN A 157 7.01 -2.99 4.92
N THR A 158 7.68 -4.13 5.06
CA THR A 158 7.83 -4.82 6.34
C THR A 158 9.31 -4.96 6.69
N TYR A 159 9.66 -4.70 7.95
CA TYR A 159 10.93 -5.13 8.51
C TYR A 159 10.68 -6.00 9.75
N PHE A 160 11.69 -6.73 10.20
CA PHE A 160 11.61 -7.63 11.33
C PHE A 160 12.51 -7.16 12.47
N THR A 161 12.07 -7.44 13.69
CA THR A 161 12.94 -7.47 14.85
C THR A 161 13.02 -8.92 15.35
N ALA A 162 14.21 -9.40 15.62
CA ALA A 162 14.44 -10.73 16.14
C ALA A 162 15.28 -10.63 17.42
N GLY A 163 14.74 -11.12 18.51
CA GLY A 163 15.40 -11.15 19.82
C GLY A 163 15.06 -12.44 20.58
N PRO A 164 15.74 -12.70 21.72
CA PRO A 164 15.51 -13.93 22.49
C PRO A 164 14.10 -14.07 23.03
N GLN A 165 13.38 -12.97 23.19
CA GLN A 165 12.03 -12.94 23.78
C GLN A 165 10.94 -12.89 22.73
N GLU A 166 11.16 -12.22 21.60
CA GLU A 166 10.14 -11.95 20.59
C GLU A 166 10.76 -11.83 19.21
N ILE A 167 10.06 -12.38 18.21
CA ILE A 167 10.28 -12.10 16.79
C ILE A 167 9.01 -11.40 16.31
N ARG A 168 9.17 -10.24 15.66
CA ARG A 168 8.03 -9.44 15.22
C ARG A 168 8.24 -8.80 13.88
N ALA A 169 7.17 -8.78 13.07
CA ALA A 169 7.08 -8.01 11.83
C ALA A 169 6.47 -6.63 12.11
N TRP A 170 7.05 -5.60 11.52
CA TRP A 170 6.63 -4.21 11.66
C TRP A 170 6.36 -3.61 10.29
N THR A 171 5.17 -3.05 10.12
CA THR A 171 4.79 -2.37 8.88
C THR A 171 5.20 -0.90 8.94
N ILE A 172 5.90 -0.44 7.92
CA ILE A 172 6.35 0.95 7.77
C ILE A 172 6.00 1.47 6.38
N LYS A 173 6.10 2.78 6.19
CA LYS A 173 6.04 3.38 4.86
C LYS A 173 7.30 3.03 4.06
N SER A 174 7.13 2.78 2.77
CA SER A 174 8.25 2.69 1.83
C SER A 174 9.09 3.96 1.91
N ASN A 175 10.42 3.82 1.80
CA ASN A 175 11.38 4.90 1.98
C ASN A 175 11.48 5.48 3.40
N ALA A 176 10.94 4.79 4.43
CA ALA A 176 11.15 5.18 5.82
C ALA A 176 12.64 5.06 6.19
N THR A 177 13.16 6.08 6.89
CA THR A 177 14.52 6.05 7.47
C THR A 177 14.55 5.15 8.69
N ALA A 178 15.75 4.70 9.10
CA ALA A 178 15.91 3.87 10.29
C ALA A 178 15.32 4.50 11.57
N PRO A 179 15.46 5.81 11.85
CA PRO A 179 14.77 6.44 12.97
C PRO A 179 13.24 6.37 12.86
N ASN A 180 12.67 6.63 11.67
CA ASN A 180 11.22 6.54 11.46
C ASN A 180 10.71 5.11 11.68
N ALA A 181 11.46 4.10 11.21
CA ALA A 181 11.13 2.70 11.45
C ALA A 181 11.18 2.35 12.95
N ALA A 182 12.20 2.82 13.67
CA ALA A 182 12.31 2.68 15.11
C ALA A 182 11.12 3.33 15.85
N GLY A 183 10.64 4.47 15.34
CA GLY A 183 9.50 5.22 15.87
C GLY A 183 8.18 4.43 15.84
N VAL A 184 8.04 3.49 14.90
CA VAL A 184 6.86 2.60 14.84
C VAL A 184 6.82 1.64 16.03
N ILE A 185 7.97 1.27 16.58
CA ILE A 185 8.05 0.46 17.81
C ILE A 185 7.68 1.32 19.02
N HIS A 186 8.39 2.44 19.18
CA HIS A 186 8.15 3.42 20.24
C HIS A 186 8.77 4.77 19.89
N THR A 187 8.12 5.87 20.26
CA THR A 187 8.60 7.23 19.99
C THR A 187 9.98 7.52 20.60
N ASP A 188 10.31 6.90 21.72
CA ASP A 188 11.62 7.04 22.35
C ASP A 188 12.74 6.41 21.52
N PHE A 189 12.46 5.35 20.78
CA PHE A 189 13.42 4.73 19.87
C PHE A 189 13.78 5.67 18.72
N GLU A 190 12.81 6.43 18.21
CA GLU A 190 13.05 7.47 17.20
C GLU A 190 13.89 8.62 17.78
N ARG A 191 13.49 9.17 18.95
CA ARG A 191 14.17 10.31 19.59
C ARG A 191 15.59 9.99 20.00
N GLY A 192 15.78 8.82 20.62
CA GLY A 192 17.07 8.36 21.14
C GLY A 192 17.89 7.58 20.12
N PHE A 193 17.50 7.51 18.84
CA PHE A 193 18.17 6.69 17.83
C PHE A 193 19.67 7.00 17.72
N ILE A 194 20.51 5.95 17.83
CA ILE A 194 21.96 6.03 17.67
C ILE A 194 22.37 5.39 16.34
N LYS A 195 22.03 4.12 16.14
CA LYS A 195 22.32 3.32 14.95
C LYS A 195 21.39 2.10 14.87
N ALA A 196 21.37 1.48 13.71
CA ALA A 196 20.70 0.21 13.47
C ALA A 196 21.74 -0.87 13.10
N GLU A 197 21.61 -2.05 13.66
CA GLU A 197 22.27 -3.27 13.22
C GLU A 197 21.31 -3.97 12.27
N VAL A 198 21.69 -4.11 11.00
CA VAL A 198 20.79 -4.54 9.92
C VAL A 198 21.36 -5.78 9.23
N ILE A 199 20.53 -6.79 9.04
CA ILE A 199 20.84 -8.00 8.28
C ILE A 199 19.71 -8.19 7.27
N ALA A 200 20.02 -8.43 6.00
CA ALA A 200 18.98 -8.77 5.02
C ALA A 200 18.34 -10.12 5.37
N PHE A 201 17.04 -10.29 5.12
CA PHE A 201 16.30 -11.51 5.49
C PHE A 201 16.97 -12.79 4.98
N ASN A 202 17.34 -12.82 3.69
CA ASN A 202 17.99 -14.00 3.11
C ASN A 202 19.32 -14.31 3.80
N ASP A 203 20.15 -13.29 4.07
CA ASP A 203 21.41 -13.47 4.79
C ASP A 203 21.18 -13.99 6.23
N TYR A 204 20.10 -13.53 6.88
CA TYR A 204 19.72 -14.00 8.22
C TYR A 204 19.39 -15.49 8.24
N ILE A 205 18.59 -15.94 7.25
CA ILE A 205 18.21 -17.36 7.12
C ILE A 205 19.42 -18.22 6.75
N GLU A 206 20.19 -17.85 5.69
CA GLU A 206 21.37 -18.60 5.24
C GLU A 206 22.47 -18.72 6.30
N CYS A 207 22.55 -17.73 7.19
CA CYS A 207 23.54 -17.72 8.27
C CYS A 207 23.00 -18.32 9.58
N ASN A 208 21.77 -18.85 9.60
CA ASN A 208 21.11 -19.38 10.80
C ASN A 208 21.04 -18.34 11.95
N GLY A 209 20.71 -17.10 11.61
CA GLY A 209 20.48 -16.04 12.58
C GLY A 209 21.58 -14.99 12.69
N GLU A 210 21.44 -14.11 13.69
CA GLU A 210 22.29 -12.93 13.88
C GLU A 210 23.76 -13.29 14.11
N ALA A 211 24.04 -14.30 14.93
CA ALA A 211 25.41 -14.70 15.26
C ALA A 211 26.18 -15.15 14.02
N GLY A 212 25.61 -16.04 13.21
CA GLY A 212 26.23 -16.50 11.97
C GLY A 212 26.35 -15.40 10.92
N ALA A 213 25.36 -14.51 10.82
CA ALA A 213 25.44 -13.35 9.94
C ALA A 213 26.59 -12.41 10.33
N LYS A 214 26.79 -12.18 11.62
CA LYS A 214 27.89 -11.39 12.14
C LYS A 214 29.27 -12.01 11.87
N GLU A 215 29.42 -13.31 12.07
CA GLU A 215 30.66 -14.05 11.75
C GLU A 215 31.01 -13.97 10.26
N LYS A 216 29.99 -14.02 9.39
CA LYS A 216 30.17 -13.93 7.93
C LYS A 216 30.25 -12.48 7.41
N GLY A 217 30.24 -11.46 8.29
CA GLY A 217 30.32 -10.06 7.92
C GLY A 217 29.07 -9.52 7.19
N LYS A 218 27.90 -10.15 7.38
CA LYS A 218 26.64 -9.76 6.78
C LYS A 218 25.85 -8.75 7.63
N LEU A 219 26.19 -8.58 8.90
CA LEU A 219 25.63 -7.57 9.76
C LEU A 219 26.21 -6.20 9.41
N ARG A 220 25.36 -5.26 9.04
CA ARG A 220 25.70 -3.88 8.69
C ARG A 220 25.36 -2.95 9.84
N LEU A 221 26.16 -1.92 10.02
CA LEU A 221 25.87 -0.82 10.95
C LEU A 221 25.41 0.38 10.15
N GLU A 222 24.17 0.78 10.34
CA GLU A 222 23.53 1.83 9.58
C GLU A 222 23.19 3.04 10.46
N GLY A 223 23.28 4.23 9.86
CA GLY A 223 23.01 5.51 10.53
C GLY A 223 21.58 6.01 10.29
N LYS A 224 21.36 7.30 10.62
CA LYS A 224 20.05 7.95 10.57
C LYS A 224 19.47 8.06 9.15
N GLU A 225 20.34 8.16 8.15
CA GLU A 225 19.95 8.33 6.74
C GLU A 225 19.65 6.99 6.03
N TYR A 226 19.84 5.88 6.72
CA TYR A 226 19.57 4.57 6.13
C TYR A 226 18.08 4.42 5.83
N ILE A 227 17.77 4.15 4.57
CA ILE A 227 16.42 3.78 4.13
C ILE A 227 16.24 2.28 4.34
N VAL A 228 15.32 1.93 5.22
CA VAL A 228 14.99 0.54 5.53
C VAL A 228 14.49 -0.16 4.27
N LYS A 229 14.94 -1.38 4.04
CA LYS A 229 14.48 -2.23 2.92
C LYS A 229 13.47 -3.24 3.42
N ASP A 230 12.59 -3.66 2.50
CA ASP A 230 11.65 -4.74 2.80
C ASP A 230 12.39 -6.02 3.17
N GLY A 231 11.97 -6.67 4.25
CA GLY A 231 12.60 -7.87 4.78
C GLY A 231 13.86 -7.65 5.63
N ASP A 232 14.32 -6.42 5.86
CA ASP A 232 15.44 -6.20 6.78
C ASP A 232 15.13 -6.73 8.18
N VAL A 233 16.07 -7.45 8.79
CA VAL A 233 16.06 -7.83 10.22
C VAL A 233 16.90 -6.82 10.97
N ILE A 234 16.29 -6.06 11.88
CA ILE A 234 16.89 -4.86 12.46
C ILE A 234 16.92 -4.92 13.99
N HIS A 235 18.06 -4.55 14.55
CA HIS A 235 18.19 -4.26 15.96
C HIS A 235 18.58 -2.79 16.16
N PHE A 236 17.67 -1.99 16.70
CA PHE A 236 17.90 -0.57 16.96
C PHE A 236 18.68 -0.36 18.25
N LYS A 237 19.70 0.48 18.20
CA LYS A 237 20.42 0.99 19.37
C LYS A 237 19.99 2.42 19.61
N PHE A 238 19.48 2.68 20.79
CA PHE A 238 18.97 3.99 21.20
C PHE A 238 19.36 4.30 22.63
N ASN A 239 19.32 5.56 23.00
CA ASN A 239 19.53 6.04 24.36
C ASN A 239 18.47 7.11 24.68
N VAL A 240 17.76 6.92 25.79
CA VAL A 240 16.67 7.81 26.26
C VAL A 240 17.04 8.39 27.59
#